data_87d886eaa9c7e93f30f4850b4a68abab
#
_entry.id   87d886eaa9c7e93f30f4850b4a68abab
#
_cell.length_a   1.000
_cell.length_b   1.000
_cell.length_c   1.000
_cell.angle_alpha   90.00
_cell.angle_beta   90.00
_cell.angle_gamma   90.00
#
_symmetry.space_group_name_H-M   'P 1'
#
loop_
_entity.id
_entity.type
_entity.pdbx_description
1 polymer ?
#
loop_
_entity_poly.entity_id
_entity_poly.type
_entity_poly.pdbx_seq_one_letter_code
_entity_poly.pdbx_strand_id
1 'polypeptide(L)'
;APVQGGIPEEYQRASDEELHARISAARQTLGERVVVLGHFYQRDEVVQHGDFVGDSFQLARASQGRPEAEAIVFCGVHFMAETADLLSGPEQSVILPNLAAGCSMADMADLDSVEDAWEQLEAVYGTEPDDDGRVPLLPVTYMNSSAALKGFVGERGGIVCTSSNASAVLDWAFERAQRVLFFPDQHLGRNTAIDMGIDPEAMPLWNPRRPLGNNTAEVLEDSRVILWEGFCSVHK
;
A
#
# COMPACT_ATOMS: atom_id res chain seq x y z
N ALA A 1 -0.28 12.56 -14.01
CA ALA A 1 -1.23 12.52 -12.90
C ALA A 1 -2.38 13.47 -13.19
N PRO A 2 -3.62 13.13 -12.84
CA PRO A 2 -4.75 14.04 -13.01
C PRO A 2 -4.51 15.32 -12.20
N VAL A 3 -4.69 16.48 -12.85
CA VAL A 3 -4.56 17.77 -12.18
C VAL A 3 -5.89 18.10 -11.51
N GLN A 4 -5.90 18.13 -10.19
CA GLN A 4 -7.06 18.58 -9.43
C GLN A 4 -7.21 20.11 -9.60
N GLY A 5 -8.41 20.55 -9.95
CA GLY A 5 -8.76 21.97 -9.93
C GLY A 5 -8.72 22.56 -8.52
N GLY A 6 -8.58 23.87 -8.40
CA GLY A 6 -8.68 24.54 -7.10
C GLY A 6 -10.08 24.34 -6.48
N ILE A 7 -10.14 24.37 -5.14
CA ILE A 7 -11.43 24.32 -4.43
C ILE A 7 -12.24 25.57 -4.82
N PRO A 8 -13.50 25.43 -5.29
CA PRO A 8 -14.34 26.56 -5.62
C PRO A 8 -14.48 27.55 -4.47
N GLU A 9 -14.50 28.87 -4.76
CA GLU A 9 -14.54 29.90 -3.73
C GLU A 9 -15.75 29.79 -2.78
N GLU A 10 -16.87 29.29 -3.29
CA GLU A 10 -18.08 29.08 -2.49
C GLU A 10 -17.87 28.09 -1.33
N TYR A 11 -17.00 27.06 -1.50
CA TYR A 11 -16.64 26.13 -0.42
C TYR A 11 -15.57 26.72 0.49
N GLN A 12 -14.64 27.52 -0.06
CA GLN A 12 -13.59 28.15 0.75
C GLN A 12 -14.14 29.20 1.72
N ARG A 13 -15.28 29.85 1.39
CA ARG A 13 -15.92 30.87 2.20
C ARG A 13 -17.02 30.33 3.12
N ALA A 14 -17.45 29.10 2.94
CA ALA A 14 -18.50 28.51 3.74
C ALA A 14 -18.02 28.22 5.16
N SER A 15 -18.88 28.37 6.14
CA SER A 15 -18.61 27.90 7.51
C SER A 15 -18.66 26.36 7.59
N ASP A 16 -18.06 25.81 8.64
CA ASP A 16 -18.12 24.36 8.89
C ASP A 16 -19.57 23.87 9.01
N GLU A 17 -20.46 24.65 9.69
CA GLU A 17 -21.87 24.30 9.80
C GLU A 17 -22.57 24.27 8.43
N GLU A 18 -22.27 25.23 7.56
CA GLU A 18 -22.82 25.26 6.20
C GLU A 18 -22.31 24.08 5.38
N LEU A 19 -21.01 23.76 5.48
CA LEU A 19 -20.44 22.59 4.79
C LEU A 19 -21.07 21.28 5.29
N HIS A 20 -21.24 21.11 6.59
CA HIS A 20 -21.92 19.95 7.16
C HIS A 20 -23.37 19.80 6.70
N ALA A 21 -24.11 20.93 6.66
CA ALA A 21 -25.49 20.94 6.18
C ALA A 21 -25.57 20.54 4.69
N ARG A 22 -24.66 21.06 3.85
CA ARG A 22 -24.60 20.72 2.41
C ARG A 22 -24.23 19.26 2.18
N ILE A 23 -23.25 18.71 2.92
CA ILE A 23 -22.88 17.28 2.86
C ILE A 23 -24.07 16.41 3.26
N SER A 24 -24.74 16.74 4.36
CA SER A 24 -25.93 15.99 4.84
C SER A 24 -27.06 15.99 3.81
N ALA A 25 -27.34 17.14 3.20
CA ALA A 25 -28.36 17.27 2.16
C ALA A 25 -28.01 16.47 0.89
N ALA A 26 -26.74 16.50 0.48
CA ALA A 26 -26.25 15.71 -0.65
C ALA A 26 -26.40 14.21 -0.38
N ARG A 27 -26.01 13.75 0.81
CA ARG A 27 -26.16 12.36 1.23
C ARG A 27 -27.61 11.89 1.26
N GLN A 28 -28.53 12.72 1.77
CA GLN A 28 -29.98 12.40 1.75
C GLN A 28 -30.51 12.25 0.31
N THR A 29 -30.02 13.08 -0.62
CA THR A 29 -30.43 13.03 -2.03
C THR A 29 -29.87 11.81 -2.75
N LEU A 30 -28.63 11.44 -2.47
CA LEU A 30 -27.93 10.33 -3.11
C LEU A 30 -28.32 8.98 -2.51
N GLY A 31 -28.62 8.94 -1.21
CA GLY A 31 -29.00 7.72 -0.50
C GLY A 31 -27.94 6.63 -0.62
N GLU A 32 -28.37 5.42 -0.92
CA GLU A 32 -27.50 4.24 -1.05
C GLU A 32 -26.59 4.25 -2.30
N ARG A 33 -26.78 5.20 -3.21
CA ARG A 33 -25.91 5.35 -4.39
C ARG A 33 -24.51 5.86 -4.05
N VAL A 34 -24.31 6.40 -2.85
CA VAL A 34 -22.99 6.84 -2.37
C VAL A 34 -22.65 6.19 -1.04
N VAL A 35 -21.42 5.73 -0.92
CA VAL A 35 -20.83 5.31 0.35
C VAL A 35 -19.62 6.18 0.66
N VAL A 36 -19.47 6.60 1.91
CA VAL A 36 -18.35 7.41 2.38
C VAL A 36 -17.50 6.55 3.31
N LEU A 37 -16.25 6.34 2.92
CA LEU A 37 -15.24 5.61 3.70
C LEU A 37 -14.27 6.61 4.33
N GLY A 38 -14.13 6.61 5.65
CA GLY A 38 -13.27 7.53 6.39
C GLY A 38 -12.15 6.80 7.13
N HIS A 39 -10.88 7.13 6.82
CA HIS A 39 -9.78 6.58 7.61
C HIS A 39 -9.80 7.19 9.02
N PHE A 40 -9.59 6.37 10.05
CA PHE A 40 -9.77 6.77 11.44
C PHE A 40 -8.85 7.90 11.94
N TYR A 41 -7.78 8.24 11.22
CA TYR A 41 -6.94 9.38 11.57
C TYR A 41 -7.32 10.68 10.82
N GLN A 42 -8.38 10.66 10.02
CA GLN A 42 -8.95 11.90 9.50
C GLN A 42 -9.53 12.73 10.65
N ARG A 43 -9.65 14.04 10.41
CA ARG A 43 -10.23 14.98 11.39
C ARG A 43 -11.68 14.58 11.69
N ASP A 44 -12.13 14.85 12.91
CA ASP A 44 -13.48 14.49 13.37
C ASP A 44 -14.57 15.10 12.47
N GLU A 45 -14.33 16.34 11.96
CA GLU A 45 -15.23 17.03 11.04
C GLU A 45 -15.41 16.28 9.70
N VAL A 46 -14.47 15.42 9.33
CA VAL A 46 -14.56 14.58 8.13
C VAL A 46 -15.12 13.21 8.48
N VAL A 47 -14.58 12.56 9.52
CA VAL A 47 -14.94 11.19 9.93
C VAL A 47 -16.41 11.04 10.29
N GLN A 48 -17.03 12.08 10.87
CA GLN A 48 -18.46 12.07 11.23
C GLN A 48 -19.40 11.83 10.03
N HIS A 49 -18.92 12.05 8.81
CA HIS A 49 -19.69 11.81 7.58
C HIS A 49 -19.46 10.40 6.99
N GLY A 50 -18.56 9.59 7.59
CA GLY A 50 -18.25 8.25 7.13
C GLY A 50 -19.38 7.26 7.41
N ASP A 51 -19.72 6.43 6.43
CA ASP A 51 -20.56 5.24 6.64
C ASP A 51 -19.77 4.12 7.33
N PHE A 52 -18.48 4.06 7.01
CA PHE A 52 -17.51 3.18 7.64
C PHE A 52 -16.27 3.97 8.03
N VAL A 53 -15.78 3.69 9.24
CA VAL A 53 -14.54 4.28 9.77
C VAL A 53 -13.62 3.13 10.17
N GLY A 54 -12.39 3.14 9.70
CA GLY A 54 -11.46 2.04 9.96
C GLY A 54 -10.04 2.30 9.45
N ASP A 55 -9.23 1.25 9.47
CA ASP A 55 -7.91 1.25 8.83
C ASP A 55 -7.99 1.05 7.31
N SER A 56 -6.84 1.15 6.65
CA SER A 56 -6.75 1.08 5.18
C SER A 56 -7.33 -0.21 4.61
N PHE A 57 -7.08 -1.35 5.25
CA PHE A 57 -7.52 -2.65 4.75
C PHE A 57 -9.01 -2.89 5.04
N GLN A 58 -9.47 -2.51 6.24
CA GLN A 58 -10.88 -2.59 6.61
C GLN A 58 -11.75 -1.77 5.65
N LEU A 59 -11.32 -0.54 5.32
CA LEU A 59 -12.05 0.34 4.41
C LEU A 59 -12.03 -0.18 2.96
N ALA A 60 -10.90 -0.70 2.51
CA ALA A 60 -10.83 -1.32 1.19
C ALA A 60 -11.77 -2.53 1.06
N ARG A 61 -11.89 -3.32 2.13
CA ARG A 61 -12.89 -4.41 2.17
C ARG A 61 -14.33 -3.90 2.29
N ALA A 62 -14.55 -2.79 2.98
CA ALA A 62 -15.90 -2.20 3.12
C ALA A 62 -16.45 -1.75 1.77
N SER A 63 -15.59 -1.35 0.79
CA SER A 63 -16.02 -0.99 -0.56
C SER A 63 -16.74 -2.16 -1.26
N GLN A 64 -16.30 -3.40 -1.03
CA GLN A 64 -16.94 -4.60 -1.59
C GLN A 64 -18.31 -4.90 -0.99
N GLY A 65 -18.59 -4.41 0.22
CA GLY A 65 -19.84 -4.66 0.95
C GLY A 65 -21.02 -3.80 0.46
N ARG A 66 -20.82 -2.91 -0.49
CA ARG A 66 -21.83 -1.96 -0.99
C ARG A 66 -21.91 -1.98 -2.54
N PRO A 67 -22.25 -3.15 -3.13
CA PRO A 67 -22.30 -3.29 -4.58
C PRO A 67 -23.34 -2.40 -5.28
N GLU A 68 -24.33 -1.89 -4.53
CA GLU A 68 -25.35 -0.96 -5.01
C GLU A 68 -24.88 0.49 -5.12
N ALA A 69 -23.74 0.84 -4.48
CA ALA A 69 -23.22 2.20 -4.55
C ALA A 69 -22.61 2.48 -5.93
N GLU A 70 -23.01 3.57 -6.54
CA GLU A 70 -22.43 4.09 -7.80
C GLU A 70 -21.09 4.79 -7.55
N ALA A 71 -20.95 5.42 -6.37
CA ALA A 71 -19.76 6.16 -5.99
C ALA A 71 -19.31 5.84 -4.56
N ILE A 72 -17.99 5.72 -4.40
CA ILE A 72 -17.31 5.51 -3.13
C ILE A 72 -16.43 6.74 -2.86
N VAL A 73 -16.84 7.59 -1.91
CA VAL A 73 -16.03 8.73 -1.49
C VAL A 73 -15.04 8.25 -0.44
N PHE A 74 -13.75 8.26 -0.77
CA PHE A 74 -12.70 7.79 0.10
C PHE A 74 -11.98 8.95 0.80
N CYS A 75 -12.29 9.18 2.08
CA CYS A 75 -11.62 10.17 2.92
C CYS A 75 -10.36 9.54 3.54
N GLY A 76 -9.27 9.61 2.80
CA GLY A 76 -7.98 9.03 3.15
C GLY A 76 -6.88 9.54 2.23
N VAL A 77 -5.90 8.70 1.94
CA VAL A 77 -4.79 9.00 1.04
C VAL A 77 -4.82 8.13 -0.22
N HIS A 78 -4.02 8.50 -1.22
CA HIS A 78 -4.08 7.98 -2.59
C HIS A 78 -4.05 6.45 -2.66
N PHE A 79 -3.06 5.79 -2.06
CA PHE A 79 -2.94 4.31 -2.13
C PHE A 79 -4.14 3.56 -1.52
N MET A 80 -4.86 4.18 -0.57
CA MET A 80 -6.07 3.60 0.02
C MET A 80 -7.23 3.65 -0.97
N ALA A 81 -7.42 4.80 -1.64
CA ALA A 81 -8.42 4.97 -2.68
C ALA A 81 -8.16 4.03 -3.86
N GLU A 82 -6.91 3.92 -4.32
CA GLU A 82 -6.51 2.95 -5.34
C GLU A 82 -6.84 1.50 -4.94
N THR A 83 -6.59 1.14 -3.69
CA THR A 83 -6.92 -0.21 -3.23
C THR A 83 -8.42 -0.44 -3.16
N ALA A 84 -9.20 0.57 -2.77
CA ALA A 84 -10.66 0.49 -2.80
C ALA A 84 -11.16 0.34 -4.25
N ASP A 85 -10.55 1.03 -5.20
CA ASP A 85 -10.87 0.94 -6.64
C ASP A 85 -10.57 -0.46 -7.20
N LEU A 86 -9.41 -1.03 -6.86
CA LEU A 86 -9.06 -2.41 -7.24
C LEU A 86 -10.04 -3.47 -6.72
N LEU A 87 -10.70 -3.21 -5.60
CA LEU A 87 -11.61 -4.14 -4.93
C LEU A 87 -13.08 -3.84 -5.21
N SER A 88 -13.41 -2.68 -5.78
CA SER A 88 -14.77 -2.29 -6.11
C SER A 88 -15.24 -2.90 -7.44
N GLY A 89 -16.53 -2.82 -7.71
CA GLY A 89 -17.11 -3.29 -8.98
C GLY A 89 -16.77 -2.35 -10.15
N PRO A 90 -16.79 -2.85 -11.40
CA PRO A 90 -16.39 -2.08 -12.58
C PRO A 90 -17.30 -0.88 -12.88
N GLU A 91 -18.51 -0.87 -12.33
CA GLU A 91 -19.49 0.22 -12.49
C GLU A 91 -19.40 1.24 -11.34
N GLN A 92 -18.57 1.00 -10.35
CA GLN A 92 -18.38 1.89 -9.20
C GLN A 92 -17.23 2.87 -9.45
N SER A 93 -17.41 4.12 -9.05
CA SER A 93 -16.37 5.15 -9.13
C SER A 93 -15.82 5.47 -7.75
N VAL A 94 -14.50 5.30 -7.55
CA VAL A 94 -13.85 5.75 -6.31
C VAL A 94 -13.39 7.19 -6.44
N ILE A 95 -13.84 8.03 -5.53
CA ILE A 95 -13.59 9.47 -5.50
C ILE A 95 -12.69 9.79 -4.32
N LEU A 96 -11.47 10.24 -4.60
CA LEU A 96 -10.57 10.81 -3.60
C LEU A 96 -10.74 12.33 -3.59
N PRO A 97 -11.28 12.94 -2.52
CA PRO A 97 -11.58 14.37 -2.50
C PRO A 97 -10.37 15.28 -2.68
N ASN A 98 -9.19 14.83 -2.28
CA ASN A 98 -7.92 15.52 -2.52
C ASN A 98 -6.93 14.56 -3.18
N LEU A 99 -6.73 14.71 -4.49
CA LEU A 99 -5.79 13.87 -5.26
C LEU A 99 -4.32 14.03 -4.85
N ALA A 100 -3.97 15.11 -4.15
CA ALA A 100 -2.64 15.33 -3.60
C ALA A 100 -2.45 14.72 -2.20
N ALA A 101 -3.50 14.13 -1.62
CA ALA A 101 -3.38 13.45 -0.34
C ALA A 101 -2.54 12.17 -0.52
N GLY A 102 -1.27 12.23 -0.13
CA GLY A 102 -0.29 11.16 -0.26
C GLY A 102 0.18 10.60 1.08
N CYS A 103 0.98 9.55 1.01
CA CYS A 103 1.69 8.96 2.14
C CYS A 103 3.17 8.97 1.82
N SER A 104 3.97 9.73 2.59
CA SER A 104 5.40 9.87 2.32
C SER A 104 6.16 8.54 2.30
N MET A 105 5.73 7.55 3.07
CA MET A 105 6.32 6.21 3.03
C MET A 105 5.93 5.45 1.75
N ALA A 106 4.65 5.49 1.35
CA ALA A 106 4.22 4.84 0.12
C ALA A 106 4.97 5.40 -1.11
N ASP A 107 5.30 6.70 -1.08
CA ASP A 107 6.04 7.39 -2.12
C ASP A 107 7.57 7.12 -2.09
N MET A 108 8.08 6.36 -1.10
CA MET A 108 9.50 5.98 -1.03
C MET A 108 9.84 4.77 -1.92
N ALA A 109 8.84 4.10 -2.49
CA ALA A 109 9.02 3.10 -3.53
C ALA A 109 8.11 3.44 -4.71
N ASP A 110 8.69 3.60 -5.87
CA ASP A 110 7.99 3.74 -7.15
C ASP A 110 8.24 2.51 -8.02
N LEU A 111 7.38 2.30 -9.03
CA LEU A 111 7.42 1.12 -9.86
C LEU A 111 8.75 0.97 -10.59
N ASP A 112 9.22 2.04 -11.23
CA ASP A 112 10.44 2.00 -12.07
C ASP A 112 11.65 1.59 -11.20
N SER A 113 11.76 2.18 -10.00
CA SER A 113 12.85 1.85 -9.06
C SER A 113 12.77 0.42 -8.52
N VAL A 114 11.56 -0.13 -8.33
CA VAL A 114 11.38 -1.51 -7.88
C VAL A 114 11.65 -2.49 -9.03
N GLU A 115 11.27 -2.18 -10.26
CA GLU A 115 11.61 -2.97 -11.44
C GLU A 115 13.12 -3.02 -11.67
N ASP A 116 13.81 -1.87 -11.60
CA ASP A 116 15.28 -1.79 -11.66
C ASP A 116 15.95 -2.67 -10.59
N ALA A 117 15.44 -2.62 -9.35
CA ALA A 117 15.96 -3.43 -8.25
C ALA A 117 15.72 -4.93 -8.51
N TRP A 118 14.56 -5.28 -9.02
CA TRP A 118 14.19 -6.64 -9.34
C TRP A 118 15.11 -7.24 -10.40
N GLU A 119 15.35 -6.52 -11.49
CA GLU A 119 16.28 -6.96 -12.56
C GLU A 119 17.71 -7.19 -12.04
N GLN A 120 18.20 -6.30 -11.16
CA GLN A 120 19.51 -6.45 -10.55
C GLN A 120 19.59 -7.66 -9.62
N LEU A 121 18.52 -7.94 -8.84
CA LEU A 121 18.44 -9.09 -7.96
C LEU A 121 18.30 -10.40 -8.74
N GLU A 122 17.51 -10.42 -9.82
CA GLU A 122 17.46 -11.59 -10.73
C GLU A 122 18.81 -11.91 -11.38
N ALA A 123 19.59 -10.86 -11.70
CA ALA A 123 20.95 -11.07 -12.23
C ALA A 123 21.91 -11.71 -11.21
N VAL A 124 21.68 -11.51 -9.90
CA VAL A 124 22.46 -12.12 -8.80
C VAL A 124 21.98 -13.53 -8.51
N TYR A 125 20.65 -13.73 -8.38
CA TYR A 125 20.09 -15.00 -7.87
C TYR A 125 19.71 -16.00 -8.96
N GLY A 126 19.59 -15.55 -10.21
CA GLY A 126 18.96 -16.30 -11.27
C GLY A 126 17.43 -16.34 -11.13
N THR A 127 16.79 -17.14 -11.99
CA THR A 127 15.33 -17.26 -12.06
C THR A 127 14.84 -18.69 -11.83
N GLU A 128 15.76 -19.66 -11.83
CA GLU A 128 15.39 -21.08 -11.72
C GLU A 128 15.08 -21.48 -10.27
N PRO A 129 13.97 -22.18 -10.03
CA PRO A 129 13.66 -22.72 -8.71
C PRO A 129 14.72 -23.71 -8.20
N ASP A 130 14.81 -23.85 -6.89
CA ASP A 130 15.63 -24.87 -6.24
C ASP A 130 14.98 -26.28 -6.34
N ASP A 131 15.66 -27.28 -5.77
CA ASP A 131 15.21 -28.68 -5.78
C ASP A 131 13.86 -28.89 -5.05
N ASP A 132 13.50 -27.97 -4.14
CA ASP A 132 12.22 -27.97 -3.43
C ASP A 132 11.12 -27.20 -4.20
N GLY A 133 11.45 -26.63 -5.36
CA GLY A 133 10.54 -25.84 -6.20
C GLY A 133 10.35 -24.39 -5.72
N ARG A 134 11.19 -23.90 -4.81
CA ARG A 134 11.13 -22.51 -4.34
C ARG A 134 11.86 -21.59 -5.31
N VAL A 135 11.19 -20.51 -5.71
CA VAL A 135 11.81 -19.49 -6.56
C VAL A 135 12.94 -18.76 -5.82
N PRO A 136 13.96 -18.23 -6.53
CA PRO A 136 15.06 -17.51 -5.89
C PRO A 136 14.62 -16.29 -5.08
N LEU A 137 13.63 -15.55 -5.57
CA LEU A 137 13.16 -14.28 -5.01
C LEU A 137 11.66 -14.13 -5.17
N LEU A 138 10.98 -13.56 -4.16
CA LEU A 138 9.57 -13.22 -4.19
C LEU A 138 9.35 -11.80 -3.66
N PRO A 139 8.52 -10.97 -4.32
CA PRO A 139 8.22 -9.63 -3.82
C PRO A 139 7.10 -9.67 -2.78
N VAL A 140 7.28 -8.95 -1.68
CA VAL A 140 6.25 -8.68 -0.68
C VAL A 140 6.12 -7.17 -0.50
N THR A 141 4.92 -6.64 -0.68
CA THR A 141 4.68 -5.21 -0.44
C THR A 141 3.77 -4.99 0.75
N TYR A 142 4.10 -3.97 1.52
CA TYR A 142 3.19 -3.46 2.53
C TYR A 142 1.99 -2.77 1.86
N MET A 143 0.82 -2.86 2.48
CA MET A 143 -0.45 -2.27 2.02
C MET A 143 -0.31 -0.80 1.59
N ASN A 144 0.57 -0.05 2.28
CA ASN A 144 0.87 1.34 1.98
C ASN A 144 1.86 1.45 0.80
N SER A 145 1.38 1.09 -0.37
CA SER A 145 2.08 1.14 -1.66
C SER A 145 1.06 1.43 -2.77
N SER A 146 1.51 1.89 -3.93
CA SER A 146 0.65 2.18 -5.08
C SER A 146 -0.02 0.92 -5.66
N ALA A 147 -1.11 1.10 -6.40
CA ALA A 147 -1.73 0.01 -7.15
C ALA A 147 -0.78 -0.61 -8.17
N ALA A 148 0.07 0.19 -8.80
CA ALA A 148 1.08 -0.28 -9.75
C ALA A 148 2.07 -1.26 -9.09
N LEU A 149 2.55 -0.94 -7.88
CA LEU A 149 3.41 -1.85 -7.11
C LEU A 149 2.69 -3.13 -6.67
N LYS A 150 1.41 -3.04 -6.33
CA LYS A 150 0.59 -4.24 -6.01
C LYS A 150 0.42 -5.13 -7.24
N GLY A 151 0.23 -4.53 -8.42
CA GLY A 151 0.21 -5.23 -9.71
C GLY A 151 1.51 -5.96 -9.98
N PHE A 152 2.65 -5.25 -9.88
CA PHE A 152 4.00 -5.82 -10.00
C PHE A 152 4.20 -7.04 -9.10
N VAL A 153 3.79 -6.94 -7.84
CA VAL A 153 3.87 -8.03 -6.86
C VAL A 153 3.01 -9.21 -7.27
N GLY A 154 1.76 -8.97 -7.67
CA GLY A 154 0.84 -10.01 -8.09
C GLY A 154 1.30 -10.76 -9.34
N GLU A 155 1.83 -10.05 -10.34
CA GLU A 155 2.37 -10.64 -11.58
C GLU A 155 3.56 -11.59 -11.33
N ARG A 156 4.30 -11.36 -10.24
CA ARG A 156 5.46 -12.18 -9.83
C ARG A 156 5.14 -13.21 -8.75
N GLY A 157 3.84 -13.50 -8.55
CA GLY A 157 3.37 -14.47 -7.56
C GLY A 157 3.59 -14.05 -6.11
N GLY A 158 3.88 -12.77 -5.86
CA GLY A 158 4.05 -12.20 -4.54
C GLY A 158 2.73 -11.86 -3.85
N ILE A 159 2.82 -11.14 -2.74
CA ILE A 159 1.66 -10.87 -1.89
C ILE A 159 1.75 -9.50 -1.20
N VAL A 160 0.58 -8.94 -0.87
CA VAL A 160 0.45 -7.71 -0.06
C VAL A 160 0.30 -8.08 1.41
N CYS A 161 1.04 -7.42 2.29
CA CYS A 161 0.88 -7.56 3.75
C CYS A 161 0.32 -6.30 4.40
N THR A 162 -0.17 -6.47 5.62
CA THR A 162 -0.46 -5.41 6.58
C THR A 162 0.46 -5.56 7.78
N SER A 163 0.53 -4.56 8.67
CA SER A 163 1.32 -4.67 9.91
C SER A 163 0.84 -5.81 10.82
N SER A 164 -0.45 -6.17 10.75
CA SER A 164 -1.03 -7.22 11.59
C SER A 164 -0.81 -8.64 11.07
N ASN A 165 -0.47 -8.83 9.78
CA ASN A 165 -0.30 -10.16 9.19
C ASN A 165 1.08 -10.37 8.54
N ALA A 166 2.03 -9.46 8.74
CA ALA A 166 3.34 -9.50 8.08
C ALA A 166 4.10 -10.80 8.37
N SER A 167 4.03 -11.32 9.61
CA SER A 167 4.65 -12.61 9.98
C SER A 167 4.07 -13.77 9.18
N ALA A 168 2.75 -13.91 9.14
CA ALA A 168 2.10 -14.97 8.37
C ALA A 168 2.37 -14.85 6.85
N VAL A 169 2.52 -13.63 6.35
CA VAL A 169 2.88 -13.37 4.95
C VAL A 169 4.33 -13.77 4.67
N LEU A 170 5.27 -13.46 5.56
CA LEU A 170 6.67 -13.89 5.40
C LEU A 170 6.80 -15.42 5.51
N ASP A 171 6.09 -16.08 6.43
CA ASP A 171 6.03 -17.56 6.49
C ASP A 171 5.55 -18.12 5.16
N TRP A 172 4.44 -17.62 4.63
CA TRP A 172 3.89 -18.02 3.34
C TRP A 172 4.88 -17.81 2.19
N ALA A 173 5.62 -16.68 2.21
CA ALA A 173 6.61 -16.36 1.19
C ALA A 173 7.80 -17.31 1.25
N PHE A 174 8.31 -17.67 2.44
CA PHE A 174 9.45 -18.58 2.61
C PHE A 174 9.14 -20.04 2.30
N GLU A 175 7.87 -20.43 2.31
CA GLU A 175 7.46 -21.73 1.77
C GLU A 175 7.64 -21.81 0.24
N ARG A 176 7.67 -20.67 -0.46
CA ARG A 176 7.64 -20.55 -1.93
C ARG A 176 8.90 -19.96 -2.53
N ALA A 177 9.68 -19.26 -1.73
CA ALA A 177 10.89 -18.58 -2.18
C ALA A 177 12.05 -18.73 -1.19
N GLN A 178 13.25 -18.64 -1.72
CA GLN A 178 14.46 -18.64 -0.92
C GLN A 178 14.67 -17.29 -0.22
N ARG A 179 14.27 -16.20 -0.89
CA ARG A 179 14.45 -14.81 -0.45
C ARG A 179 13.21 -13.97 -0.71
N VAL A 180 13.09 -12.89 0.03
CA VAL A 180 12.01 -11.91 -0.11
C VAL A 180 12.57 -10.51 -0.35
N LEU A 181 12.07 -9.80 -1.38
CA LEU A 181 12.22 -8.36 -1.48
C LEU A 181 11.01 -7.71 -0.79
N PHE A 182 11.27 -7.06 0.35
CA PHE A 182 10.22 -6.44 1.17
C PHE A 182 10.25 -4.91 1.03
N PHE A 183 9.16 -4.32 0.60
CA PHE A 183 9.03 -2.87 0.41
C PHE A 183 7.63 -2.34 0.75
N PRO A 184 7.44 -1.02 0.96
CA PRO A 184 8.48 0.02 1.03
C PRO A 184 9.11 0.20 2.42
N ASP A 185 8.63 -0.46 3.47
CA ASP A 185 8.99 -0.20 4.88
C ASP A 185 10.02 -1.18 5.44
N GLN A 186 11.27 -0.71 5.60
CA GLN A 186 12.34 -1.52 6.17
C GLN A 186 12.08 -1.95 7.62
N HIS A 187 11.41 -1.11 8.42
CA HIS A 187 11.23 -1.41 9.85
C HIS A 187 10.18 -2.49 10.06
N LEU A 188 9.06 -2.42 9.34
CA LEU A 188 8.06 -3.49 9.38
C LEU A 188 8.67 -4.83 8.96
N GLY A 189 9.37 -4.85 7.82
CA GLY A 189 10.02 -6.07 7.33
C GLY A 189 11.07 -6.60 8.31
N ARG A 190 11.94 -5.74 8.81
CA ARG A 190 13.02 -6.11 9.74
C ARG A 190 12.50 -6.62 11.06
N ASN A 191 11.60 -5.87 11.71
CA ASN A 191 11.06 -6.26 13.01
C ASN A 191 10.32 -7.59 12.92
N THR A 192 9.51 -7.77 11.88
CA THR A 192 8.81 -9.03 11.64
C THR A 192 9.80 -10.20 11.46
N ALA A 193 10.82 -10.01 10.64
CA ALA A 193 11.81 -11.06 10.36
C ALA A 193 12.67 -11.41 11.60
N ILE A 194 13.02 -10.43 12.44
CA ILE A 194 13.69 -10.65 13.72
C ILE A 194 12.81 -11.48 14.66
N ASP A 195 11.52 -11.15 14.78
CA ASP A 195 10.57 -11.90 15.60
C ASP A 195 10.40 -13.35 15.12
N MET A 196 10.64 -13.61 13.83
CA MET A 196 10.68 -14.95 13.24
C MET A 196 12.04 -15.66 13.39
N GLY A 197 13.03 -15.01 14.03
CA GLY A 197 14.35 -15.58 14.29
C GLY A 197 15.34 -15.47 13.12
N ILE A 198 15.07 -14.64 12.11
CA ILE A 198 16.01 -14.38 11.03
C ILE A 198 17.11 -13.44 11.51
N ASP A 199 18.38 -13.81 11.20
CA ASP A 199 19.53 -13.03 11.58
C ASP A 199 19.50 -11.63 10.92
N PRO A 200 19.71 -10.54 11.69
CA PRO A 200 19.83 -9.20 11.13
C PRO A 200 20.88 -9.05 10.02
N GLU A 201 21.95 -9.86 10.03
CA GLU A 201 22.97 -9.87 8.98
C GLU A 201 22.44 -10.42 7.66
N ALA A 202 21.41 -11.24 7.69
CA ALA A 202 20.71 -11.77 6.51
C ALA A 202 19.63 -10.81 5.95
N MET A 203 19.60 -9.55 6.42
CA MET A 203 18.60 -8.55 6.04
C MET A 203 19.26 -7.25 5.52
N PRO A 204 19.96 -7.28 4.38
CA PRO A 204 20.57 -6.09 3.80
C PRO A 204 19.52 -5.05 3.41
N LEU A 205 19.89 -3.77 3.58
CA LEU A 205 19.11 -2.66 3.04
C LEU A 205 19.36 -2.50 1.54
N TRP A 206 18.30 -2.20 0.81
CA TRP A 206 18.36 -1.84 -0.59
C TRP A 206 18.14 -0.34 -0.78
N ASN A 207 19.21 0.36 -1.16
CA ASN A 207 19.11 1.76 -1.57
C ASN A 207 18.81 1.86 -3.07
N PRO A 208 17.62 2.31 -3.50
CA PRO A 208 17.24 2.32 -4.91
C PRO A 208 18.09 3.27 -5.78
N ARG A 209 18.89 4.14 -5.16
CA ARG A 209 19.73 5.11 -5.86
C ARG A 209 21.16 4.63 -6.08
N ARG A 210 21.46 3.37 -5.77
CA ARG A 210 22.81 2.80 -5.83
C ARG A 210 22.77 1.44 -6.51
N PRO A 211 23.81 1.14 -7.32
CA PRO A 211 23.95 -0.19 -7.91
C PRO A 211 23.91 -1.27 -6.83
N LEU A 212 23.23 -2.38 -7.10
CA LEU A 212 22.97 -3.48 -6.15
C LEU A 212 22.45 -3.02 -4.79
N GLY A 213 21.70 -1.91 -4.78
CA GLY A 213 21.20 -1.35 -3.54
C GLY A 213 22.28 -0.90 -2.55
N ASN A 214 23.51 -0.63 -3.01
CA ASN A 214 24.73 -0.39 -2.22
C ASN A 214 25.25 -1.64 -1.48
N ASN A 215 24.95 -2.83 -1.97
CA ASN A 215 25.43 -4.11 -1.45
C ASN A 215 26.48 -4.73 -2.39
N THR A 216 27.13 -5.80 -1.96
CA THR A 216 27.92 -6.68 -2.83
C THR A 216 27.10 -7.91 -3.21
N ALA A 217 27.49 -8.63 -4.25
CA ALA A 217 26.81 -9.86 -4.64
C ALA A 217 26.84 -10.90 -3.51
N GLU A 218 27.97 -11.04 -2.81
CA GLU A 218 28.13 -11.99 -1.71
C GLU A 218 27.14 -11.70 -0.56
N VAL A 219 26.97 -10.42 -0.18
CA VAL A 219 26.00 -10.02 0.86
C VAL A 219 24.57 -10.37 0.43
N LEU A 220 24.26 -10.15 -0.85
CA LEU A 220 22.95 -10.49 -1.37
C LEU A 220 22.74 -12.02 -1.43
N GLU A 221 23.74 -12.80 -1.85
CA GLU A 221 23.65 -14.27 -1.90
C GLU A 221 23.34 -14.88 -0.53
N ASP A 222 23.89 -14.33 0.55
CA ASP A 222 23.68 -14.77 1.93
C ASP A 222 22.39 -14.21 2.55
N SER A 223 21.68 -13.34 1.83
CA SER A 223 20.48 -12.68 2.36
C SER A 223 19.24 -13.59 2.42
N ARG A 224 18.29 -13.23 3.30
CA ARG A 224 16.95 -13.84 3.39
C ARG A 224 15.85 -12.83 3.11
N VAL A 225 16.01 -11.60 3.57
CA VAL A 225 15.06 -10.50 3.32
C VAL A 225 15.84 -9.28 2.85
N ILE A 226 15.63 -8.88 1.63
CA ILE A 226 16.14 -7.63 1.10
C ILE A 226 15.14 -6.53 1.47
N LEU A 227 15.56 -5.57 2.29
CA LEU A 227 14.71 -4.52 2.83
C LEU A 227 14.87 -3.24 2.05
N TRP A 228 13.79 -2.75 1.45
CA TRP A 228 13.79 -1.45 0.81
C TRP A 228 14.09 -0.30 1.79
N GLU A 229 14.95 0.64 1.41
CA GLU A 229 15.36 1.76 2.28
C GLU A 229 14.25 2.85 2.39
N GLY A 230 13.03 2.42 2.68
CA GLY A 230 11.92 3.28 3.04
C GLY A 230 11.52 3.06 4.51
N PHE A 231 10.74 3.95 5.09
CA PHE A 231 10.35 3.83 6.49
C PHE A 231 9.06 4.56 6.83
N CYS A 232 8.35 4.01 7.81
CA CYS A 232 7.27 4.68 8.52
C CYS A 232 7.73 5.03 9.94
N SER A 233 7.45 6.25 10.40
CA SER A 233 7.77 6.68 11.77
C SER A 233 7.01 5.88 12.84
N VAL A 234 5.91 5.21 12.45
CA VAL A 234 5.08 4.38 13.35
C VAL A 234 5.73 3.02 13.62
N HIS A 235 6.54 2.48 12.69
CA HIS A 235 7.16 1.16 12.81
C HIS A 235 8.63 1.21 13.29
N LYS A 236 9.13 2.38 13.64
CA LYS A 236 10.51 2.59 14.13
C LYS A 236 10.78 1.91 15.46
#